data_fa98f742336adcb0e45875f0474549a7
#
_entry.id   fa98f742336adcb0e45875f0474549a7
#
_cell.length_a   1.000
_cell.length_b   1.000
_cell.length_c   1.000
_cell.angle_alpha   90.00
_cell.angle_beta   90.00
_cell.angle_gamma   90.00
#
_symmetry.space_group_name_H-M   'P 1'
#
loop_
_entity.id
_entity.type
_entity.pdbx_description
1 polymer ?
#
loop_
_entity_poly.entity_id
_entity_poly.type
_entity_poly.pdbx_seq_one_letter_code
_entity_poly.pdbx_strand_id
1 'polypeptide(L)'
;RSIAELGIYPAVDPLASTSRALAPEIVGDEHYTVARGVQKVLQRLKDLQDIIAILGIDELSPEDKLSVFRARKIQRFLSQPFSVAQVFTGQEGKQVPVAETVRGFKEILDGKHDPIPEDRFYMKGGIDEVIAEGKYHVGHTETRDHHARRNRVLGGCSDGHASRRRGPARRRLLRRSVPA
;
A
#
# COMPACT_ATOMS: atom_id res chain seq x y z
N ARG A 1 0.06 12.28 18.05
CA ARG A 1 1.42 11.73 17.82
C ARG A 1 1.37 10.40 17.08
N SER A 2 0.54 9.44 17.49
CA SER A 2 0.47 8.10 16.88
C SER A 2 0.26 8.11 15.36
N ILE A 3 -0.60 8.98 14.84
CA ILE A 3 -0.86 9.08 13.39
C ILE A 3 0.35 9.65 12.63
N ALA A 4 1.07 10.62 13.22
CA ALA A 4 2.31 11.13 12.63
C ALA A 4 3.42 10.07 12.62
N GLU A 5 3.46 9.19 13.62
CA GLU A 5 4.39 8.06 13.68
C GLU A 5 4.11 7.02 12.59
N LEU A 6 2.85 6.92 12.14
CA LEU A 6 2.44 6.11 10.98
C LEU A 6 2.77 6.77 9.62
N GLY A 7 3.36 7.97 9.63
CA GLY A 7 3.70 8.71 8.41
C GLY A 7 2.50 9.34 7.69
N ILE A 8 1.34 9.46 8.36
CA ILE A 8 0.13 10.04 7.78
C ILE A 8 0.13 11.54 8.03
N TYR A 9 0.12 12.33 6.97
CA TYR A 9 0.09 13.79 7.00
C TYR A 9 -0.99 14.33 6.06
N PRO A 10 -1.82 15.31 6.49
CA PRO A 10 -1.88 15.91 7.83
C PRO A 10 -2.29 14.90 8.91
N ALA A 11 -1.69 15.00 10.12
CA ALA A 11 -1.91 14.06 11.21
C ALA A 11 -3.23 14.34 11.95
N VAL A 12 -4.35 14.11 11.29
CA VAL A 12 -5.70 14.25 11.83
C VAL A 12 -6.29 12.86 12.09
N ASP A 13 -6.78 12.64 13.31
CA ASP A 13 -7.43 11.38 13.68
C ASP A 13 -8.94 11.47 13.41
N PRO A 14 -9.47 10.73 12.42
CA PRO A 14 -10.89 10.77 12.11
C PRO A 14 -11.77 10.11 13.18
N LEU A 15 -11.20 9.29 14.07
CA LEU A 15 -11.93 8.66 15.17
C LEU A 15 -12.01 9.57 16.40
N ALA A 16 -10.91 10.29 16.70
CA ALA A 16 -10.84 11.22 17.82
C ALA A 16 -11.43 12.60 17.49
N SER A 17 -11.55 12.93 16.20
CA SER A 17 -12.09 14.21 15.74
C SER A 17 -13.62 14.18 15.68
N THR A 18 -14.24 15.24 16.18
CA THR A 18 -15.69 15.45 16.11
C THR A 18 -16.00 16.78 15.46
N SER A 19 -17.09 16.85 14.70
CA SER A 19 -17.58 18.08 14.08
C SER A 19 -19.09 18.21 14.28
N ARG A 20 -19.51 19.38 14.73
CA ARG A 20 -20.95 19.72 14.82
C ARG A 20 -21.58 19.87 13.43
N ALA A 21 -20.77 20.21 12.42
CA ALA A 21 -21.24 20.32 11.04
C ALA A 21 -21.47 18.96 10.36
N LEU A 22 -21.01 17.86 10.95
CA LEU A 22 -21.23 16.52 10.39
C LEU A 22 -22.63 16.01 10.77
N ALA A 23 -23.64 16.66 10.22
CA ALA A 23 -25.05 16.29 10.31
C ALA A 23 -25.66 16.21 8.92
N PRO A 24 -26.59 15.28 8.66
CA PRO A 24 -27.19 15.10 7.31
C PRO A 24 -27.79 16.38 6.76
N GLU A 25 -28.39 17.20 7.63
CA GLU A 25 -29.03 18.47 7.29
C GLU A 25 -28.04 19.53 6.79
N ILE A 26 -26.76 19.42 7.16
CA ILE A 26 -25.73 20.42 6.82
C ILE A 26 -24.89 19.95 5.65
N VAL A 27 -24.37 18.71 5.72
CA VAL A 27 -23.42 18.19 4.72
C VAL A 27 -24.08 17.34 3.64
N GLY A 28 -25.34 16.95 3.83
CA GLY A 28 -26.08 16.05 2.97
C GLY A 28 -25.89 14.57 3.36
N ASP A 29 -26.87 13.74 2.99
CA ASP A 29 -26.94 12.34 3.38
C ASP A 29 -25.76 11.51 2.85
N GLU A 30 -25.32 11.78 1.62
CA GLU A 30 -24.21 11.04 1.01
C GLU A 30 -22.91 11.28 1.76
N HIS A 31 -22.54 12.51 2.00
CA HIS A 31 -21.33 12.85 2.74
C HIS A 31 -21.35 12.28 4.17
N TYR A 32 -22.49 12.44 4.85
CA TYR A 32 -22.67 11.89 6.20
C TYR A 32 -22.50 10.37 6.23
N THR A 33 -23.15 9.66 5.31
CA THR A 33 -23.10 8.20 5.24
C THR A 33 -21.67 7.70 4.93
N VAL A 34 -20.98 8.35 4.01
CA VAL A 34 -19.58 8.00 3.68
C VAL A 34 -18.66 8.27 4.87
N ALA A 35 -18.79 9.42 5.53
CA ALA A 35 -17.97 9.74 6.70
C ALA A 35 -18.17 8.74 7.84
N ARG A 36 -19.40 8.34 8.12
CA ARG A 36 -19.71 7.31 9.12
C ARG A 36 -19.21 5.94 8.70
N GLY A 37 -19.29 5.60 7.41
CA GLY A 37 -18.71 4.38 6.85
C GLY A 37 -17.21 4.30 7.07
N VAL A 38 -16.49 5.37 6.78
CA VAL A 38 -15.04 5.49 7.02
C VAL A 38 -14.71 5.30 8.49
N GLN A 39 -15.42 5.99 9.39
CA GLN A 39 -15.22 5.86 10.83
C GLN A 39 -15.44 4.41 11.31
N LYS A 40 -16.50 3.76 10.83
CA LYS A 40 -16.81 2.36 11.18
C LYS A 40 -15.71 1.40 10.77
N VAL A 41 -15.19 1.54 9.54
CA VAL A 41 -14.12 0.68 9.01
C VAL A 41 -12.81 0.91 9.76
N LEU A 42 -12.46 2.17 10.07
CA LEU A 42 -11.27 2.48 10.86
C LEU A 42 -11.38 2.01 12.32
N GLN A 43 -12.57 2.12 12.91
CA GLN A 43 -12.80 1.58 14.25
C GLN A 43 -12.62 0.06 14.26
N ARG A 44 -13.16 -0.65 13.26
CA ARG A 44 -12.98 -2.10 13.13
C ARG A 44 -11.51 -2.49 13.02
N LEU A 45 -10.72 -1.75 12.24
CA LEU A 45 -9.26 -1.96 12.18
C LEU A 45 -8.62 -1.81 13.55
N LYS A 46 -9.00 -0.78 14.30
CA LYS A 46 -8.45 -0.54 15.64
C LYS A 46 -8.80 -1.67 16.61
N ASP A 47 -10.04 -2.16 16.56
CA ASP A 47 -10.50 -3.26 17.41
C ASP A 47 -9.79 -4.58 17.09
N LEU A 48 -9.43 -4.79 15.81
CA LEU A 48 -8.70 -5.99 15.36
C LEU A 48 -7.18 -5.88 15.51
N GLN A 49 -6.65 -4.69 15.83
CA GLN A 49 -5.20 -4.42 15.81
C GLN A 49 -4.44 -5.32 16.79
N ASP A 50 -4.98 -5.55 17.98
CA ASP A 50 -4.37 -6.41 19.00
C ASP A 50 -4.38 -7.88 18.55
N ILE A 51 -5.44 -8.32 17.91
CA ILE A 51 -5.58 -9.67 17.37
C ILE A 51 -4.56 -9.88 16.24
N ILE A 52 -4.44 -8.90 15.33
CA ILE A 52 -3.48 -8.94 14.23
C ILE A 52 -2.04 -8.98 14.75
N ALA A 53 -1.74 -8.25 15.83
CA ALA A 53 -0.40 -8.22 16.42
C ALA A 53 0.00 -9.56 17.05
N ILE A 54 -0.95 -10.33 17.58
CA ILE A 54 -0.70 -11.60 18.26
C ILE A 54 -0.75 -12.78 17.29
N LEU A 55 -1.79 -12.87 16.47
CA LEU A 55 -2.10 -14.04 15.64
C LEU A 55 -1.75 -13.84 14.16
N GLY A 56 -1.54 -12.59 13.73
CA GLY A 56 -1.36 -12.27 12.31
C GLY A 56 -2.68 -12.07 11.57
N ILE A 57 -2.58 -11.58 10.33
CA ILE A 57 -3.76 -11.30 9.48
C ILE A 57 -4.40 -12.60 8.98
N ASP A 58 -3.62 -13.67 8.86
CA ASP A 58 -4.07 -14.93 8.23
C ASP A 58 -5.13 -15.67 9.05
N GLU A 59 -5.16 -15.45 10.35
CA GLU A 59 -6.15 -16.04 11.25
C GLU A 59 -7.50 -15.29 11.28
N LEU A 60 -7.60 -14.13 10.64
CA LEU A 60 -8.84 -13.37 10.57
C LEU A 60 -9.84 -14.02 9.61
N SER A 61 -11.13 -13.78 9.87
CA SER A 61 -12.20 -14.15 8.96
C SER A 61 -12.02 -13.47 7.58
N PRO A 62 -12.48 -14.05 6.46
CA PRO A 62 -12.38 -13.43 5.15
C PRO A 62 -12.99 -12.02 5.08
N GLU A 63 -14.09 -11.78 5.81
CA GLU A 63 -14.75 -10.47 5.90
C GLU A 63 -13.90 -9.45 6.65
N ASP A 64 -13.28 -9.88 7.77
CA ASP A 64 -12.38 -9.02 8.53
C ASP A 64 -11.09 -8.70 7.75
N LYS A 65 -10.55 -9.67 7.01
CA LYS A 65 -9.41 -9.43 6.09
C LYS A 65 -9.73 -8.32 5.09
N LEU A 66 -10.87 -8.40 4.41
CA LEU A 66 -11.30 -7.35 3.48
C LEU A 66 -11.47 -6.00 4.16
N SER A 67 -12.08 -5.99 5.35
CA SER A 67 -12.26 -4.77 6.14
C SER A 67 -10.91 -4.15 6.53
N VAL A 68 -9.94 -4.95 6.95
CA VAL A 68 -8.59 -4.50 7.29
C VAL A 68 -7.86 -3.94 6.07
N PHE A 69 -7.93 -4.62 4.92
CA PHE A 69 -7.30 -4.12 3.69
C PHE A 69 -7.91 -2.79 3.24
N ARG A 70 -9.24 -2.65 3.27
CA ARG A 70 -9.90 -1.38 2.94
C ARG A 70 -9.57 -0.29 3.96
N ALA A 71 -9.52 -0.62 5.25
CA ALA A 71 -9.14 0.33 6.30
C ALA A 71 -7.72 0.88 6.10
N ARG A 72 -6.76 0.04 5.73
CA ARG A 72 -5.39 0.46 5.42
C ARG A 72 -5.34 1.39 4.20
N LYS A 73 -6.09 1.08 3.14
CA LYS A 73 -6.21 1.97 1.97
C LYS A 73 -6.80 3.31 2.36
N ILE A 74 -7.84 3.32 3.19
CA ILE A 74 -8.45 4.55 3.73
C ILE A 74 -7.43 5.34 4.54
N GLN A 75 -6.66 4.70 5.43
CA GLN A 75 -5.62 5.38 6.20
C GLN A 75 -4.56 6.02 5.30
N ARG A 76 -4.11 5.32 4.25
CA ARG A 76 -3.16 5.87 3.28
C ARG A 76 -3.75 7.01 2.47
N PHE A 77 -5.02 6.90 2.06
CA PHE A 77 -5.71 7.93 1.28
C PHE A 77 -6.04 9.18 2.09
N LEU A 78 -6.09 9.10 3.42
CA LEU A 78 -6.19 10.26 4.31
C LEU A 78 -4.92 11.13 4.29
N SER A 79 -3.78 10.59 3.85
CA SER A 79 -2.56 11.36 3.64
C SER A 79 -2.65 12.14 2.33
N GLN A 80 -2.42 13.45 2.40
CA GLN A 80 -2.47 14.33 1.22
C GLN A 80 -1.23 15.22 1.15
N PRO A 81 -0.70 15.50 -0.04
CA PRO A 81 0.33 16.50 -0.21
C PRO A 81 -0.26 17.89 0.02
N PHE A 82 0.32 18.65 0.93
CA PHE A 82 -0.12 20.01 1.21
C PHE A 82 1.05 21.00 1.07
N SER A 83 0.73 22.23 0.68
CA SER A 83 1.71 23.24 0.24
C SER A 83 2.77 23.57 1.30
N VAL A 84 2.41 23.55 2.59
CA VAL A 84 3.34 23.85 3.70
C VAL A 84 4.40 22.77 3.84
N ALA A 85 4.07 21.51 3.51
CA ALA A 85 5.00 20.39 3.60
C ALA A 85 5.87 20.23 2.35
N GLN A 86 5.61 20.96 1.29
CA GLN A 86 6.34 20.84 0.01
C GLN A 86 7.85 20.97 0.16
N VAL A 87 8.32 21.84 1.05
CA VAL A 87 9.76 22.04 1.32
C VAL A 87 10.41 20.79 1.90
N PHE A 88 9.66 19.97 2.63
CA PHE A 88 10.14 18.75 3.28
C PHE A 88 9.89 17.49 2.46
N THR A 89 8.77 17.41 1.75
CA THR A 89 8.35 16.23 1.00
C THR A 89 8.80 16.26 -0.46
N GLY A 90 9.13 17.44 -0.99
CA GLY A 90 9.43 17.63 -2.41
C GLY A 90 8.21 17.47 -3.33
N GLN A 91 7.00 17.29 -2.76
CA GLN A 91 5.76 17.12 -3.52
C GLN A 91 4.95 18.42 -3.49
N GLU A 92 4.44 18.80 -4.64
CA GLU A 92 3.56 19.95 -4.77
C GLU A 92 2.24 19.71 -4.05
N GLY A 93 1.77 20.74 -3.30
CA GLY A 93 0.51 20.69 -2.58
C GLY A 93 -0.68 20.61 -3.54
N LYS A 94 -1.61 19.71 -3.28
CA LYS A 94 -2.83 19.51 -4.08
C LYS A 94 -4.05 19.91 -3.30
N GLN A 95 -4.93 20.66 -3.96
CA GLN A 95 -6.23 21.01 -3.40
C GLN A 95 -7.29 20.15 -4.08
N VAL A 96 -8.01 19.34 -3.30
CA VAL A 96 -9.06 18.46 -3.79
C VAL A 96 -10.41 18.97 -3.31
N PRO A 97 -11.39 19.14 -4.20
CA PRO A 97 -12.77 19.50 -3.83
C PRO A 97 -13.40 18.43 -2.92
N VAL A 98 -14.24 18.89 -1.98
CA VAL A 98 -14.91 17.97 -1.02
C VAL A 98 -15.73 16.90 -1.73
N ALA A 99 -16.41 17.24 -2.82
CA ALA A 99 -17.20 16.29 -3.60
C ALA A 99 -16.34 15.13 -4.16
N GLU A 100 -15.15 15.43 -4.66
CA GLU A 100 -14.21 14.42 -5.16
C GLU A 100 -13.65 13.56 -4.02
N THR A 101 -13.38 14.17 -2.87
CA THR A 101 -12.96 13.46 -1.66
C THR A 101 -14.04 12.46 -1.22
N VAL A 102 -15.30 12.90 -1.12
CA VAL A 102 -16.45 12.04 -0.75
C VAL A 102 -16.60 10.89 -1.76
N ARG A 103 -16.52 11.18 -3.07
CA ARG A 103 -16.56 10.18 -4.13
C ARG A 103 -15.44 9.14 -3.95
N GLY A 104 -14.22 9.58 -3.73
CA GLY A 104 -13.07 8.70 -3.57
C GLY A 104 -13.23 7.74 -2.38
N PHE A 105 -13.61 8.24 -1.21
CA PHE A 105 -13.89 7.40 -0.04
C PHE A 105 -15.06 6.44 -0.25
N LYS A 106 -16.13 6.88 -0.92
CA LYS A 106 -17.26 6.02 -1.28
C LYS A 106 -16.82 4.85 -2.15
N GLU A 107 -16.04 5.10 -3.19
CA GLU A 107 -15.52 4.07 -4.09
C GLU A 107 -14.60 3.07 -3.39
N ILE A 108 -13.80 3.51 -2.41
CA ILE A 108 -12.99 2.62 -1.59
C ILE A 108 -13.86 1.76 -0.67
N LEU A 109 -14.88 2.33 -0.03
CA LEU A 109 -15.83 1.60 0.81
C LEU A 109 -16.61 0.55 0.02
N ASP A 110 -17.04 0.88 -1.20
CA ASP A 110 -17.74 -0.03 -2.13
C ASP A 110 -16.82 -1.13 -2.66
N GLY A 111 -15.50 -1.02 -2.47
CA GLY A 111 -14.53 -2.05 -2.88
C GLY A 111 -14.13 -1.99 -4.35
N LYS A 112 -14.45 -0.92 -5.09
CA LYS A 112 -14.10 -0.79 -6.51
C LYS A 112 -12.58 -0.83 -6.76
N HIS A 113 -11.79 -0.47 -5.74
CA HIS A 113 -10.35 -0.38 -5.82
C HIS A 113 -9.64 -1.47 -5.00
N ASP A 114 -10.32 -2.57 -4.68
CA ASP A 114 -9.74 -3.69 -3.94
C ASP A 114 -8.50 -4.30 -4.63
N PRO A 115 -8.40 -4.39 -5.98
CA PRO A 115 -7.21 -4.90 -6.66
C PRO A 115 -5.97 -4.00 -6.55
N ILE A 116 -6.13 -2.70 -6.23
CA ILE A 116 -5.03 -1.75 -6.18
C ILE A 116 -4.28 -1.89 -4.85
N PRO A 117 -2.93 -2.00 -4.84
CA PRO A 117 -2.13 -2.06 -3.61
C PRO A 117 -2.29 -0.81 -2.74
N GLU A 118 -2.20 -0.97 -1.41
CA GLU A 118 -2.40 0.12 -0.44
C GLU A 118 -1.40 1.27 -0.60
N ASP A 119 -0.17 0.99 -1.04
CA ASP A 119 0.88 1.99 -1.21
C ASP A 119 0.55 3.05 -2.27
N ARG A 120 -0.33 2.72 -3.22
CA ARG A 120 -0.76 3.65 -4.28
C ARG A 120 -1.70 4.74 -3.79
N PHE A 121 -2.28 4.56 -2.62
CA PHE A 121 -3.15 5.54 -1.99
C PHE A 121 -2.39 6.60 -1.17
N TYR A 122 -1.08 6.39 -0.97
CA TYR A 122 -0.28 7.27 -0.11
C TYR A 122 0.08 8.58 -0.82
N MET A 123 -0.16 9.71 -0.15
CA MET A 123 0.16 11.07 -0.62
C MET A 123 -0.41 11.38 -2.01
N LYS A 124 -1.67 11.01 -2.23
CA LYS A 124 -2.41 11.32 -3.46
C LYS A 124 -3.44 12.41 -3.23
N GLY A 125 -3.71 13.19 -4.29
CA GLY A 125 -4.78 14.19 -4.25
C GLY A 125 -6.15 13.54 -4.38
N GLY A 126 -6.55 13.14 -5.58
CA GLY A 126 -7.83 12.51 -5.86
C GLY A 126 -7.73 11.02 -6.16
N ILE A 127 -8.89 10.36 -6.18
CA ILE A 127 -8.98 8.93 -6.50
C ILE A 127 -8.54 8.63 -7.95
N ASP A 128 -8.72 9.58 -8.86
CA ASP A 128 -8.36 9.42 -10.27
C ASP A 128 -6.85 9.24 -10.47
N GLU A 129 -6.01 9.84 -9.62
CA GLU A 129 -4.57 9.62 -9.62
C GLU A 129 -4.20 8.18 -9.22
N VAL A 130 -4.91 7.66 -8.22
CA VAL A 130 -4.72 6.27 -7.77
C VAL A 130 -5.06 5.30 -8.89
N ILE A 131 -6.16 5.56 -9.61
CA ILE A 131 -6.61 4.73 -10.74
C ILE A 131 -5.61 4.82 -11.91
N ALA A 132 -5.11 6.01 -12.22
CA ALA A 132 -4.13 6.20 -13.29
C ALA A 132 -2.86 5.39 -13.01
N GLU A 133 -2.31 5.47 -11.80
CA GLU A 133 -1.13 4.70 -11.42
C GLU A 133 -1.41 3.19 -11.27
N GLY A 134 -2.62 2.79 -10.85
CA GLY A 134 -3.03 1.40 -10.76
C GLY A 134 -3.04 0.69 -12.12
N LYS A 135 -3.44 1.39 -13.18
CA LYS A 135 -3.45 0.85 -14.56
C LYS A 135 -2.05 0.52 -15.09
N TYR A 136 -1.03 1.30 -14.72
CA TYR A 136 0.34 1.04 -15.17
C TYR A 136 0.97 -0.21 -14.56
N HIS A 137 0.48 -0.70 -13.43
CA HIS A 137 1.07 -1.87 -12.77
C HIS A 137 0.48 -3.20 -13.24
N VAL A 138 -0.79 -3.22 -13.63
CA VAL A 138 -1.44 -4.43 -14.18
C VAL A 138 -0.82 -4.83 -15.52
N GLY A 139 -0.41 -3.85 -16.34
CA GLY A 139 0.25 -4.11 -17.62
C GLY A 139 1.68 -4.64 -17.53
N HIS A 140 2.40 -4.43 -16.39
CA HIS A 140 3.78 -4.89 -16.23
C HIS A 140 3.90 -6.28 -15.58
N THR A 141 2.89 -6.77 -14.90
CA THR A 141 2.89 -8.12 -14.32
C THR A 141 2.54 -9.20 -15.35
N GLU A 142 1.70 -8.91 -16.36
CA GLU A 142 1.37 -9.87 -17.42
C GLU A 142 2.54 -10.16 -18.36
N THR A 143 3.45 -9.20 -18.59
CA THR A 143 4.63 -9.40 -19.45
C THR A 143 5.75 -10.21 -18.79
N ARG A 144 5.83 -10.26 -17.46
CA ARG A 144 6.85 -11.08 -16.76
C ARG A 144 6.51 -12.56 -16.75
N ASP A 145 5.24 -12.95 -16.67
CA ASP A 145 4.84 -14.36 -16.68
C ASP A 145 4.98 -15.03 -18.05
N HIS A 146 4.89 -14.29 -19.15
CA HIS A 146 5.10 -14.84 -20.50
C HIS A 146 6.57 -15.16 -20.78
N HIS A 147 7.54 -14.45 -20.17
CA HIS A 147 8.97 -14.76 -20.34
C HIS A 147 9.41 -15.97 -19.52
N ALA A 148 8.80 -16.17 -18.33
CA ALA A 148 9.10 -17.34 -17.49
C ALA A 148 8.55 -18.65 -18.07
N ARG A 149 7.44 -18.61 -18.81
CA ARG A 149 6.86 -19.80 -19.47
C ARG A 149 7.58 -20.19 -20.77
N ARG A 150 8.17 -19.23 -21.50
CA ARG A 150 8.94 -19.53 -22.74
C ARG A 150 10.28 -20.21 -22.46
N ASN A 151 10.92 -19.92 -21.34
CA ASN A 151 12.19 -20.56 -20.97
C ASN A 151 12.04 -21.97 -20.39
N ARG A 152 10.81 -22.41 -20.05
CA ARG A 152 10.57 -23.78 -19.53
C ARG A 152 10.25 -24.80 -20.62
N VAL A 153 9.98 -24.38 -21.85
CA VAL A 153 9.64 -25.28 -22.97
C VAL A 153 10.85 -25.62 -23.85
N LEU A 154 12.00 -24.91 -23.71
CA LEU A 154 13.19 -25.16 -24.53
C LEU A 154 14.34 -25.87 -23.79
N GLY A 155 14.10 -26.41 -22.59
CA GLY A 155 15.09 -27.13 -21.77
C GLY A 155 14.86 -28.62 -21.68
N GLY A 156 14.53 -29.27 -22.77
CA GLY A 156 14.44 -30.71 -22.83
C GLY A 156 15.10 -31.24 -24.10
N CYS A 157 16.15 -32.01 -23.92
CA CYS A 157 16.94 -32.83 -24.83
C CYS A 157 18.33 -32.31 -25.19
N SER A 158 19.35 -32.88 -24.57
CA SER A 158 20.29 -33.79 -25.22
C SER A 158 21.33 -34.29 -24.23
N ASP A 159 21.38 -35.61 -24.17
CA ASP A 159 22.39 -36.45 -23.55
C ASP A 159 23.77 -36.29 -24.21
N GLY A 160 24.82 -36.59 -23.44
CA GLY A 160 25.97 -37.18 -24.11
C GLY A 160 27.34 -36.69 -23.66
N HIS A 161 27.94 -37.50 -22.81
CA HIS A 161 29.33 -37.99 -22.89
C HIS A 161 30.52 -37.11 -22.50
N ALA A 162 31.15 -37.61 -21.49
CA ALA A 162 32.58 -38.01 -21.39
C ALA A 162 33.64 -36.98 -20.98
N SER A 163 34.17 -37.24 -19.83
CA SER A 163 35.56 -37.62 -19.53
C SER A 163 36.60 -36.53 -19.27
N ARG A 164 37.12 -36.70 -18.09
CA ARG A 164 38.55 -36.73 -17.72
C ARG A 164 39.35 -35.45 -17.41
N ARG A 165 39.77 -35.44 -16.18
CA ARG A 165 41.15 -35.34 -15.67
C ARG A 165 41.67 -34.00 -15.15
N ARG A 166 42.12 -34.17 -13.88
CA ARG A 166 43.34 -33.63 -13.24
C ARG A 166 43.33 -32.13 -12.88
N GLY A 167 43.52 -31.70 -11.72
CA GLY A 167 44.43 -32.05 -10.63
C GLY A 167 45.05 -30.74 -10.11
N PRO A 168 45.66 -30.68 -8.95
CA PRO A 168 45.65 -29.48 -8.11
C PRO A 168 47.00 -28.73 -8.12
N ALA A 169 46.97 -27.44 -7.81
CA ALA A 169 48.17 -26.74 -7.33
C ALA A 169 47.77 -25.47 -6.53
N ARG A 170 47.98 -25.56 -5.25
CA ARG A 170 48.99 -24.92 -4.38
C ARG A 170 48.94 -23.40 -4.27
N ARG A 171 48.67 -23.03 -3.02
CA ARG A 171 49.40 -22.09 -2.14
C ARG A 171 49.79 -20.71 -2.70
N ARG A 172 49.35 -19.66 -2.02
CA ARG A 172 50.27 -18.79 -1.25
C ARG A 172 49.52 -17.88 -0.28
N LEU A 173 49.89 -18.10 0.95
CA LEU A 173 49.81 -17.14 2.06
C LEU A 173 50.66 -15.91 1.72
N LEU A 174 50.14 -14.71 2.02
CA LEU A 174 50.95 -13.57 2.42
C LEU A 174 50.21 -12.77 3.48
N ARG A 175 50.71 -12.90 4.68
CA ARG A 175 50.56 -11.96 5.82
C ARG A 175 51.28 -10.64 5.48
N ARG A 176 50.75 -9.57 5.99
CA ARG A 176 51.47 -8.41 6.60
C ARG A 176 50.42 -7.41 7.03
N SER A 177 50.25 -7.19 8.27
CA SER A 177 50.97 -6.47 9.35
C SER A 177 50.47 -5.02 9.41
N VAL A 178 49.80 -4.74 10.52
CA VAL A 178 49.55 -3.44 11.14
C VAL A 178 50.89 -2.81 11.55
N PRO A 179 51.02 -1.48 11.53
CA PRO A 179 51.20 -0.82 12.82
C PRO A 179 50.53 0.58 12.94
N ALA A 180 50.33 0.85 14.19
CA ALA A 180 50.27 2.01 15.04
C ALA A 180 49.06 2.94 14.92
#